data_2ea331682517a7e827e429e2c7c5d7e6
#
_entry.id   2ea331682517a7e827e429e2c7c5d7e6
#
_cell.length_a   1.000
_cell.length_b   1.000
_cell.length_c   1.000
_cell.angle_alpha   90.00
_cell.angle_beta   90.00
_cell.angle_gamma   90.00
#
_symmetry.space_group_name_H-M   'P 1'
#
loop_
_entity.id
_entity.type
_entity.pdbx_description
1 polymer ?
#
loop_
_entity_poly.entity_id
_entity_poly.type
_entity_poly.pdbx_seq_one_letter_code
_entity_poly.pdbx_strand_id
1 'polypeptide(L)'
;MPESRPKRSRIRGLLFGAALGFLFGLLAKELDFATLVSFHGDRTLVILPCLGMGALLGLARLDKLLVLATAASVSLWLLVALTPFTGWMGEGLVRREPPTKADAVFVLASGLQPDGDLSSVAMSRLLGGLELLGKGFAPRLVLSELPLPWPRYRDAARDIMDSLGMSQEILVVGPVLNTHDEAVAVGKLARDVGIQRLLVVTSPSHSRRASLALEAEGLEVISVPSVEMDFDYENLGTVVRGDDRIRAFGDFIHEYAGLWYYRYKGWIR
;
A
#
# COMPACT_ATOMS: atom_id res chain seq x y z
N MET A 1 42.41 -22.51 38.39
CA MET A 1 42.03 -23.34 37.22
C MET A 1 40.96 -22.55 36.45
N PRO A 2 41.14 -22.16 35.19
CA PRO A 2 40.08 -21.53 34.43
C PRO A 2 39.09 -22.62 34.02
N GLU A 3 37.84 -22.48 34.44
CA GLU A 3 36.73 -23.33 33.99
C GLU A 3 36.61 -23.25 32.46
N SER A 4 36.84 -24.38 31.80
CA SER A 4 36.61 -24.51 30.36
C SER A 4 35.09 -24.37 30.07
N ARG A 5 34.66 -23.23 29.56
CA ARG A 5 33.28 -23.07 29.04
C ARG A 5 32.97 -24.21 28.07
N PRO A 6 31.87 -24.94 28.26
CA PRO A 6 31.53 -26.09 27.40
C PRO A 6 31.43 -25.61 25.95
N LYS A 7 32.19 -26.24 25.04
CA LYS A 7 32.09 -25.97 23.58
C LYS A 7 30.68 -26.28 23.14
N ARG A 8 29.91 -25.22 22.83
CA ARG A 8 28.57 -25.36 22.30
C ARG A 8 28.65 -26.20 21.02
N SER A 9 27.95 -27.33 20.97
CA SER A 9 27.91 -28.21 19.80
C SER A 9 27.45 -27.40 18.58
N ARG A 10 28.12 -27.58 17.42
CA ARG A 10 27.74 -26.94 16.15
C ARG A 10 26.26 -27.19 15.79
N ILE A 11 25.78 -28.42 16.09
CA ILE A 11 24.39 -28.83 15.88
C ILE A 11 23.43 -27.97 16.73
N ARG A 12 23.77 -27.72 18.02
CA ARG A 12 22.94 -26.86 18.88
C ARG A 12 22.90 -25.42 18.37
N GLY A 13 24.01 -24.88 17.85
CA GLY A 13 24.04 -23.56 17.23
C GLY A 13 23.17 -23.49 15.99
N LEU A 14 23.26 -24.50 15.12
CA LEU A 14 22.44 -24.58 13.89
C LEU A 14 20.95 -24.66 14.22
N LEU A 15 20.54 -25.56 15.12
CA LEU A 15 19.12 -25.71 15.49
C LEU A 15 18.56 -24.47 16.19
N PHE A 16 19.32 -23.87 17.09
CA PHE A 16 18.92 -22.64 17.77
C PHE A 16 18.80 -21.47 16.78
N GLY A 17 19.78 -21.32 15.85
CA GLY A 17 19.74 -20.32 14.81
C GLY A 17 18.57 -20.52 13.85
N ALA A 18 18.29 -21.77 13.45
CA ALA A 18 17.14 -22.10 12.60
C ALA A 18 15.82 -21.70 13.28
N ALA A 19 15.65 -22.02 14.57
CA ALA A 19 14.45 -21.66 15.32
C ALA A 19 14.25 -20.15 15.41
N LEU A 20 15.30 -19.38 15.70
CA LEU A 20 15.23 -17.92 15.71
C LEU A 20 14.97 -17.35 14.30
N GLY A 21 15.60 -17.90 13.26
CA GLY A 21 15.38 -17.49 11.88
C GLY A 21 13.94 -17.76 11.43
N PHE A 22 13.37 -18.90 11.84
CA PHE A 22 11.96 -19.21 11.61
C PHE A 22 11.04 -18.19 12.29
N LEU A 23 11.26 -17.90 13.58
CA LEU A 23 10.48 -16.90 14.32
C LEU A 23 10.61 -15.52 13.68
N PHE A 24 11.82 -15.10 13.30
CA PHE A 24 12.04 -13.85 12.60
C PHE A 24 11.28 -13.81 11.26
N GLY A 25 11.29 -14.91 10.50
CA GLY A 25 10.56 -15.03 9.24
C GLY A 25 9.04 -14.92 9.41
N LEU A 26 8.49 -15.51 10.50
CA LEU A 26 7.08 -15.34 10.85
C LEU A 26 6.74 -13.87 11.13
N LEU A 27 7.55 -13.19 11.93
CA LEU A 27 7.35 -11.78 12.25
C LEU A 27 7.51 -10.87 11.02
N ALA A 28 8.49 -11.16 10.17
CA ALA A 28 8.71 -10.45 8.92
C ALA A 28 7.52 -10.59 7.95
N LYS A 29 6.90 -11.78 7.93
CA LYS A 29 5.65 -12.03 7.20
C LYS A 29 4.48 -11.23 7.78
N GLU A 30 4.29 -11.28 9.09
CA GLU A 30 3.17 -10.59 9.76
C GLU A 30 3.29 -9.06 9.67
N LEU A 31 4.50 -8.50 9.79
CA LEU A 31 4.76 -7.07 9.65
C LEU A 31 4.89 -6.60 8.18
N ASP A 32 4.69 -7.52 7.25
CA ASP A 32 4.71 -7.28 5.81
C ASP A 32 6.01 -6.63 5.28
N PHE A 33 7.16 -6.99 5.82
CA PHE A 33 8.45 -6.48 5.34
C PHE A 33 8.75 -6.84 3.88
N ALA A 34 8.03 -7.82 3.32
CA ALA A 34 8.15 -8.20 1.91
C ALA A 34 7.75 -7.07 0.95
N THR A 35 6.82 -6.21 1.33
CA THR A 35 6.40 -5.06 0.53
C THR A 35 7.49 -4.02 0.34
N LEU A 36 8.42 -3.89 1.29
CA LEU A 36 9.56 -2.97 1.17
C LEU A 36 10.49 -3.30 0.01
N VAL A 37 10.56 -4.59 -0.37
CA VAL A 37 11.36 -5.07 -1.51
C VAL A 37 10.51 -5.34 -2.75
N SER A 38 9.27 -4.84 -2.77
CA SER A 38 8.30 -5.03 -3.87
C SER A 38 8.08 -6.51 -4.23
N PHE A 39 8.11 -7.38 -3.21
CA PHE A 39 7.85 -8.80 -3.40
C PHE A 39 6.34 -9.05 -3.44
N HIS A 40 5.83 -9.43 -4.61
CA HIS A 40 4.41 -9.68 -4.86
C HIS A 40 4.04 -11.18 -4.86
N GLY A 41 4.95 -12.04 -4.43
CA GLY A 41 4.71 -13.48 -4.31
C GLY A 41 4.03 -13.89 -3.01
N ASP A 42 3.87 -15.21 -2.81
CA ASP A 42 3.37 -15.75 -1.54
C ASP A 42 4.29 -15.32 -0.38
N ARG A 43 3.76 -14.53 0.52
CA ARG A 43 4.48 -13.98 1.70
C ARG A 43 5.06 -15.07 2.60
N THR A 44 4.52 -16.29 2.55
CA THR A 44 5.05 -17.44 3.30
C THR A 44 6.44 -17.86 2.82
N LEU A 45 6.80 -17.55 1.57
CA LEU A 45 8.12 -17.86 1.03
C LEU A 45 9.27 -17.12 1.73
N VAL A 46 8.99 -16.02 2.45
CA VAL A 46 10.00 -15.28 3.24
C VAL A 46 10.52 -16.12 4.42
N ILE A 47 9.73 -17.04 4.94
CA ILE A 47 10.07 -17.84 6.11
C ILE A 47 11.28 -18.75 5.84
N LEU A 48 11.31 -19.41 4.68
CA LEU A 48 12.36 -20.36 4.33
C LEU A 48 13.76 -19.74 4.26
N PRO A 49 14.01 -18.63 3.54
CA PRO A 49 15.32 -17.97 3.56
C PRO A 49 15.70 -17.44 4.94
N CYS A 50 14.74 -16.95 5.75
CA CYS A 50 15.00 -16.54 7.13
C CYS A 50 15.43 -17.71 8.01
N LEU A 51 14.79 -18.87 7.89
CA LEU A 51 15.17 -20.10 8.58
C LEU A 51 16.59 -20.53 8.18
N GLY A 52 16.88 -20.57 6.87
CA GLY A 52 18.20 -20.95 6.35
C GLY A 52 19.31 -19.99 6.81
N MET A 53 19.08 -18.68 6.72
CA MET A 53 20.00 -17.66 7.18
C MET A 53 20.21 -17.76 8.70
N GLY A 54 19.16 -17.97 9.46
CA GLY A 54 19.25 -18.17 10.90
C GLY A 54 20.11 -19.40 11.26
N ALA A 55 19.94 -20.52 10.54
CA ALA A 55 20.77 -21.71 10.72
C ALA A 55 22.26 -21.42 10.46
N LEU A 56 22.58 -20.71 9.38
CA LEU A 56 23.94 -20.30 9.01
C LEU A 56 24.55 -19.37 10.07
N LEU A 57 23.80 -18.37 10.54
CA LEU A 57 24.25 -17.45 11.60
C LEU A 57 24.50 -18.17 12.92
N GLY A 58 23.64 -19.12 13.29
CA GLY A 58 23.83 -19.97 14.46
C GLY A 58 25.06 -20.88 14.34
N LEU A 59 25.34 -21.40 13.14
CA LEU A 59 26.54 -22.18 12.86
C LEU A 59 27.81 -21.31 12.95
N ALA A 60 27.74 -20.08 12.46
CA ALA A 60 28.79 -19.07 12.53
C ALA A 60 28.96 -18.45 13.92
N ARG A 61 28.17 -18.86 14.92
CA ARG A 61 28.13 -18.32 16.29
C ARG A 61 27.78 -16.84 16.39
N LEU A 62 27.01 -16.33 15.43
CA LEU A 62 26.46 -14.99 15.40
C LEU A 62 25.05 -14.94 16.01
N ASP A 63 24.71 -15.91 16.83
CA ASP A 63 23.40 -16.05 17.50
C ASP A 63 22.99 -14.82 18.33
N LYS A 64 23.95 -14.05 18.86
CA LYS A 64 23.61 -12.79 19.55
C LYS A 64 22.96 -11.76 18.64
N LEU A 65 23.46 -11.59 17.40
CA LEU A 65 22.86 -10.67 16.43
C LEU A 65 21.45 -11.13 16.05
N LEU A 66 21.28 -12.43 15.86
CA LEU A 66 19.98 -13.00 15.52
C LEU A 66 18.98 -12.86 16.69
N VAL A 67 19.41 -13.09 17.94
CA VAL A 67 18.59 -12.84 19.13
C VAL A 67 18.16 -11.38 19.22
N LEU A 68 19.10 -10.44 18.99
CA LEU A 68 18.80 -9.02 19.02
C LEU A 68 17.81 -8.63 17.93
N ALA A 69 18.01 -9.11 16.69
CA ALA A 69 17.11 -8.85 15.57
C ALA A 69 15.69 -9.42 15.83
N THR A 70 15.62 -10.66 16.33
CA THR A 70 14.34 -11.28 16.68
C THR A 70 13.65 -10.54 17.82
N ALA A 71 14.38 -10.16 18.87
CA ALA A 71 13.83 -9.40 19.98
C ALA A 71 13.32 -8.01 19.53
N ALA A 72 14.06 -7.32 18.65
CA ALA A 72 13.62 -6.07 18.08
C ALA A 72 12.34 -6.23 17.24
N SER A 73 12.24 -7.31 16.44
CA SER A 73 11.05 -7.60 15.66
C SER A 73 9.83 -7.94 16.52
N VAL A 74 10.02 -8.72 17.62
CA VAL A 74 8.95 -8.97 18.60
C VAL A 74 8.51 -7.66 19.25
N SER A 75 9.45 -6.82 19.68
CA SER A 75 9.13 -5.53 20.29
C SER A 75 8.36 -4.61 19.34
N LEU A 76 8.76 -4.57 18.06
CA LEU A 76 8.05 -3.83 17.04
C LEU A 76 6.64 -4.39 16.82
N TRP A 77 6.50 -5.70 16.72
CA TRP A 77 5.19 -6.35 16.57
C TRP A 77 4.27 -6.03 17.77
N LEU A 78 4.78 -6.10 19.00
CA LEU A 78 4.01 -5.71 20.19
C LEU A 78 3.63 -4.23 20.17
N LEU A 79 4.54 -3.34 19.78
CA LEU A 79 4.27 -1.92 19.63
C LEU A 79 3.13 -1.68 18.63
N VAL A 80 3.22 -2.29 17.44
CA VAL A 80 2.21 -2.17 16.38
C VAL A 80 0.87 -2.78 16.83
N ALA A 81 0.87 -4.00 17.35
CA ALA A 81 -0.36 -4.71 17.68
C ALA A 81 -1.09 -4.16 18.90
N LEU A 82 -0.36 -3.63 19.89
CA LEU A 82 -0.93 -3.30 21.20
C LEU A 82 -1.06 -1.80 21.49
N THR A 83 -0.50 -0.94 20.64
CA THR A 83 -0.50 0.53 20.87
C THR A 83 -1.14 1.29 19.70
N PRO A 84 -1.55 2.56 19.90
CA PRO A 84 -2.09 3.40 18.81
C PRO A 84 -1.00 3.88 17.82
N PHE A 85 0.21 3.32 17.84
CA PHE A 85 1.34 3.74 17.01
C PHE A 85 1.00 3.77 15.51
N THR A 86 0.28 2.75 15.02
CA THR A 86 -0.14 2.68 13.62
C THR A 86 -1.16 3.76 13.26
N GLY A 87 -2.07 4.11 14.18
CA GLY A 87 -2.98 5.23 13.96
C GLY A 87 -2.23 6.55 13.76
N TRP A 88 -1.23 6.82 14.56
CA TRP A 88 -0.33 7.97 14.41
C TRP A 88 0.39 7.99 13.06
N MET A 89 0.87 6.83 12.60
CA MET A 89 1.51 6.73 11.28
C MET A 89 0.52 7.10 10.17
N GLY A 90 -0.72 6.65 10.28
CA GLY A 90 -1.75 6.91 9.28
C GLY A 90 -2.08 8.40 9.11
N GLU A 91 -2.12 9.18 10.19
CA GLU A 91 -2.41 10.62 10.13
C GLU A 91 -1.49 11.38 9.15
N GLY A 92 -0.23 10.99 9.06
CA GLY A 92 0.75 11.59 8.16
C GLY A 92 0.58 11.22 6.68
N LEU A 93 -0.23 10.22 6.35
CA LEU A 93 -0.41 9.69 4.99
C LEU A 93 -1.72 10.15 4.35
N VAL A 94 -2.72 10.48 5.15
CA VAL A 94 -4.05 10.86 4.64
C VAL A 94 -4.08 12.33 4.32
N ARG A 95 -4.49 12.60 3.07
CA ARG A 95 -4.91 13.93 2.63
C ARG A 95 -6.39 13.84 2.29
N ARG A 96 -7.23 14.53 3.03
CA ARG A 96 -8.68 14.56 2.85
C ARG A 96 -9.16 15.99 2.82
N GLU A 97 -9.89 16.34 1.78
CA GLU A 97 -10.44 17.67 1.57
C GLU A 97 -11.95 17.58 1.27
N PRO A 98 -12.74 18.59 1.64
CA PRO A 98 -14.14 18.64 1.25
C PRO A 98 -14.25 18.74 -0.28
N PRO A 99 -15.11 17.93 -0.91
CA PRO A 99 -15.29 17.97 -2.36
C PRO A 99 -15.86 19.30 -2.81
N THR A 100 -15.26 19.87 -3.86
CA THR A 100 -15.75 21.06 -4.55
C THR A 100 -15.84 20.79 -6.05
N LYS A 101 -16.45 21.69 -6.84
CA LYS A 101 -16.55 21.52 -8.29
C LYS A 101 -15.17 21.39 -8.93
N ALA A 102 -15.05 20.44 -9.83
CA ALA A 102 -13.82 20.14 -10.58
C ALA A 102 -14.16 19.76 -12.03
N ASP A 103 -13.13 19.65 -12.87
CA ASP A 103 -13.28 19.33 -14.29
C ASP A 103 -13.49 17.83 -14.52
N ALA A 104 -12.94 17.00 -13.63
CA ALA A 104 -13.13 15.55 -13.65
C ALA A 104 -12.93 14.92 -12.26
N VAL A 105 -13.48 13.72 -12.08
CA VAL A 105 -13.12 12.79 -11.00
C VAL A 105 -12.09 11.83 -11.55
N PHE A 106 -10.94 11.73 -10.89
CA PHE A 106 -9.92 10.74 -11.21
C PHE A 106 -9.92 9.64 -10.16
N VAL A 107 -10.15 8.40 -10.59
CA VAL A 107 -10.10 7.21 -9.75
C VAL A 107 -8.84 6.43 -10.11
N LEU A 108 -7.92 6.30 -9.15
CA LEU A 108 -6.67 5.59 -9.34
C LEU A 108 -6.90 4.09 -9.49
N ALA A 109 -6.11 3.47 -10.36
CA ALA A 109 -6.11 2.02 -10.53
C ALA A 109 -5.86 1.30 -9.20
N SER A 110 -6.44 0.13 -9.08
CA SER A 110 -6.21 -0.82 -8.00
C SER A 110 -6.28 -2.23 -8.56
N GLY A 111 -5.94 -3.25 -7.74
CA GLY A 111 -5.94 -4.63 -8.18
C GLY A 111 -7.28 -5.05 -8.76
N LEU A 112 -7.22 -5.66 -9.93
CA LEU A 112 -8.34 -6.36 -10.56
C LEU A 112 -8.14 -7.87 -10.36
N GLN A 113 -9.22 -8.62 -10.28
CA GLN A 113 -9.16 -10.08 -10.28
C GLN A 113 -8.89 -10.58 -11.72
N PRO A 114 -8.26 -11.75 -11.89
CA PRO A 114 -7.98 -12.30 -13.23
C PRO A 114 -9.24 -12.55 -14.08
N ASP A 115 -10.39 -12.73 -13.45
CA ASP A 115 -11.71 -12.90 -14.09
C ASP A 115 -12.35 -11.56 -14.53
N GLY A 116 -11.73 -10.42 -14.18
CA GLY A 116 -12.22 -9.09 -14.51
C GLY A 116 -13.00 -8.41 -13.40
N ASP A 117 -13.28 -9.11 -12.32
CA ASP A 117 -13.95 -8.54 -11.16
C ASP A 117 -13.06 -7.54 -10.43
N LEU A 118 -13.70 -6.51 -9.89
CA LEU A 118 -13.01 -5.52 -9.07
C LEU A 118 -12.65 -6.09 -7.70
N SER A 119 -11.43 -5.84 -7.25
CA SER A 119 -11.10 -6.07 -5.84
C SER A 119 -11.96 -5.15 -4.94
N SER A 120 -12.08 -5.48 -3.65
CA SER A 120 -12.80 -4.63 -2.67
C SER A 120 -12.30 -3.19 -2.70
N VAL A 121 -10.99 -3.01 -2.78
CA VAL A 121 -10.35 -1.68 -2.87
C VAL A 121 -10.70 -0.97 -4.17
N ALA A 122 -10.62 -1.65 -5.33
CA ALA A 122 -10.98 -1.07 -6.62
C ALA A 122 -12.46 -0.67 -6.65
N MET A 123 -13.34 -1.52 -6.12
CA MET A 123 -14.77 -1.23 -6.00
C MET A 123 -15.04 -0.02 -5.09
N SER A 124 -14.40 0.05 -3.93
CA SER A 124 -14.55 1.18 -3.01
C SER A 124 -14.12 2.51 -3.65
N ARG A 125 -12.99 2.51 -4.35
CA ARG A 125 -12.52 3.71 -5.08
C ARG A 125 -13.48 4.11 -6.18
N LEU A 126 -13.94 3.15 -6.99
CA LEU A 126 -14.89 3.42 -8.08
C LEU A 126 -16.20 3.98 -7.53
N LEU A 127 -16.79 3.35 -6.52
CA LEU A 127 -18.04 3.83 -5.91
C LEU A 127 -17.88 5.23 -5.32
N GLY A 128 -16.76 5.53 -4.66
CA GLY A 128 -16.45 6.91 -4.20
C GLY A 128 -16.40 7.91 -5.35
N GLY A 129 -15.79 7.54 -6.48
CA GLY A 129 -15.78 8.37 -7.70
C GLY A 129 -17.16 8.57 -8.30
N LEU A 130 -17.96 7.50 -8.41
CA LEU A 130 -19.32 7.55 -8.95
C LEU A 130 -20.25 8.38 -8.05
N GLU A 131 -20.08 8.32 -6.73
CA GLU A 131 -20.82 9.18 -5.80
C GLU A 131 -20.56 10.67 -6.08
N LEU A 132 -19.30 11.06 -6.29
CA LEU A 132 -18.94 12.43 -6.63
C LEU A 132 -19.54 12.88 -7.98
N LEU A 133 -19.53 12.00 -8.98
CA LEU A 133 -20.18 12.24 -10.27
C LEU A 133 -21.70 12.38 -10.12
N GLY A 134 -22.35 11.46 -9.39
CA GLY A 134 -23.79 11.49 -9.16
C GLY A 134 -24.26 12.74 -8.40
N LYS A 135 -23.42 13.26 -7.48
CA LYS A 135 -23.63 14.56 -6.81
C LYS A 135 -23.32 15.76 -7.70
N GLY A 136 -22.86 15.52 -8.93
CA GLY A 136 -22.56 16.54 -9.91
C GLY A 136 -21.33 17.39 -9.59
N PHE A 137 -20.36 16.89 -8.82
CA PHE A 137 -19.12 17.63 -8.56
C PHE A 137 -18.23 17.74 -9.79
N ALA A 138 -18.32 16.82 -10.74
CA ALA A 138 -17.61 16.87 -12.01
C ALA A 138 -18.43 16.24 -13.15
N PRO A 139 -18.18 16.61 -14.42
CA PRO A 139 -18.94 16.11 -15.57
C PRO A 139 -18.41 14.78 -16.12
N ARG A 140 -17.21 14.37 -15.78
CA ARG A 140 -16.53 13.21 -16.39
C ARG A 140 -15.69 12.42 -15.39
N LEU A 141 -15.46 11.14 -15.71
CA LEU A 141 -14.62 10.21 -14.96
C LEU A 141 -13.30 9.99 -15.71
N VAL A 142 -12.19 10.01 -15.01
CA VAL A 142 -10.88 9.57 -15.51
C VAL A 142 -10.50 8.30 -14.77
N LEU A 143 -10.10 7.27 -15.50
CA LEU A 143 -9.64 6.00 -14.98
C LEU A 143 -8.25 5.69 -15.51
N SER A 144 -7.41 5.06 -14.70
CA SER A 144 -6.16 4.48 -15.15
C SER A 144 -6.29 2.97 -15.35
N GLU A 145 -5.63 2.45 -16.37
CA GLU A 145 -5.62 1.03 -16.71
C GLU A 145 -4.24 0.42 -16.52
N LEU A 146 -4.24 -0.82 -16.05
CA LEU A 146 -3.05 -1.64 -15.92
C LEU A 146 -2.68 -2.26 -17.28
N PRO A 147 -1.41 -2.66 -17.50
CA PRO A 147 -1.02 -3.33 -18.73
C PRO A 147 -1.63 -4.73 -18.84
N LEU A 148 -1.73 -5.25 -20.05
CA LEU A 148 -2.11 -6.64 -20.28
C LEU A 148 -1.20 -7.60 -19.50
N PRO A 149 -1.70 -8.71 -18.97
CA PRO A 149 -3.02 -9.34 -19.25
C PRO A 149 -4.16 -8.89 -18.31
N TRP A 150 -3.98 -7.83 -17.52
CA TRP A 150 -5.04 -7.35 -16.64
C TRP A 150 -6.30 -6.94 -17.42
N PRO A 151 -7.50 -7.24 -16.91
CA PRO A 151 -8.75 -6.78 -17.49
C PRO A 151 -8.84 -5.26 -17.54
N ARG A 152 -9.69 -4.72 -18.40
CA ARG A 152 -9.89 -3.29 -18.53
C ARG A 152 -10.78 -2.76 -17.41
N TYR A 153 -10.24 -1.89 -16.59
CA TYR A 153 -10.99 -1.24 -15.51
C TYR A 153 -12.20 -0.44 -16.02
N ARG A 154 -12.03 0.19 -17.21
CA ARG A 154 -13.10 0.91 -17.89
C ARG A 154 -14.35 0.06 -18.13
N ASP A 155 -14.20 -1.21 -18.54
CA ASP A 155 -15.33 -2.05 -18.90
C ASP A 155 -16.17 -2.35 -17.65
N ALA A 156 -15.55 -2.74 -16.54
CA ALA A 156 -16.22 -2.94 -15.25
C ALA A 156 -16.88 -1.64 -14.73
N ALA A 157 -16.21 -0.49 -14.90
CA ALA A 157 -16.77 0.80 -14.49
C ALA A 157 -18.00 1.15 -15.34
N ARG A 158 -17.96 0.88 -16.66
CA ARG A 158 -19.09 1.14 -17.57
C ARG A 158 -20.30 0.30 -17.19
N ASP A 159 -20.12 -0.98 -16.93
CA ASP A 159 -21.22 -1.89 -16.57
C ASP A 159 -21.93 -1.41 -15.28
N ILE A 160 -21.16 -0.95 -14.29
CA ILE A 160 -21.74 -0.40 -13.06
C ILE A 160 -22.45 0.92 -13.33
N MET A 161 -21.86 1.84 -14.10
CA MET A 161 -22.47 3.11 -14.45
C MET A 161 -23.79 2.91 -15.19
N ASP A 162 -23.82 2.01 -16.16
CA ASP A 162 -25.03 1.70 -16.95
C ASP A 162 -26.14 1.11 -16.04
N SER A 163 -25.77 0.24 -15.08
CA SER A 163 -26.69 -0.29 -14.09
C SER A 163 -27.28 0.78 -13.16
N LEU A 164 -26.52 1.87 -12.94
CA LEU A 164 -26.95 3.03 -12.12
C LEU A 164 -27.63 4.12 -12.96
N GLY A 165 -27.79 3.93 -14.28
CA GLY A 165 -28.34 4.95 -15.18
C GLY A 165 -27.44 6.16 -15.38
N MET A 166 -26.14 6.01 -15.18
CA MET A 166 -25.14 7.08 -15.32
C MET A 166 -24.57 7.09 -16.73
N SER A 167 -24.52 8.27 -17.36
CA SER A 167 -24.06 8.44 -18.75
C SER A 167 -22.84 9.35 -18.92
N GLN A 168 -22.16 9.69 -17.82
CA GLN A 168 -20.99 10.55 -17.87
C GLN A 168 -19.88 9.92 -18.70
N GLU A 169 -19.06 10.77 -19.33
CA GLU A 169 -17.92 10.37 -20.12
C GLU A 169 -16.85 9.69 -19.25
N ILE A 170 -16.31 8.58 -19.74
CA ILE A 170 -15.13 7.92 -19.15
C ILE A 170 -13.93 8.19 -20.04
N LEU A 171 -12.95 8.91 -19.54
CA LEU A 171 -11.63 9.08 -20.11
C LEU A 171 -10.68 8.03 -19.48
N VAL A 172 -9.75 7.52 -20.28
CA VAL A 172 -8.84 6.46 -19.83
C VAL A 172 -7.40 6.86 -20.10
N VAL A 173 -6.53 6.61 -19.14
CA VAL A 173 -5.09 6.73 -19.27
C VAL A 173 -4.42 5.36 -19.01
N GLY A 174 -3.31 5.14 -19.65
CA GLY A 174 -2.53 3.90 -19.46
C GLY A 174 -2.00 3.32 -20.77
N PRO A 175 -1.34 2.16 -20.68
CA PRO A 175 -1.12 1.37 -19.46
C PRO A 175 -0.14 2.03 -18.47
N VAL A 176 -0.41 1.90 -17.17
CA VAL A 176 0.41 2.47 -16.09
C VAL A 176 0.96 1.36 -15.19
N LEU A 177 2.21 1.52 -14.71
CA LEU A 177 2.88 0.52 -13.87
C LEU A 177 3.00 0.97 -12.41
N ASN A 178 2.94 2.26 -12.16
CA ASN A 178 3.10 2.87 -10.84
C ASN A 178 2.43 4.24 -10.80
N THR A 179 2.31 4.82 -9.62
CA THR A 179 1.63 6.10 -9.41
C THR A 179 2.31 7.29 -10.12
N HIS A 180 3.62 7.23 -10.35
CA HIS A 180 4.29 8.29 -11.13
C HIS A 180 3.87 8.22 -12.61
N ASP A 181 3.93 7.03 -13.24
CA ASP A 181 3.48 6.86 -14.63
C ASP A 181 2.02 7.28 -14.79
N GLU A 182 1.20 6.96 -13.78
CA GLU A 182 -0.21 7.33 -13.70
C GLU A 182 -0.38 8.87 -13.66
N ALA A 183 0.38 9.56 -12.81
CA ALA A 183 0.33 11.01 -12.72
C ALA A 183 0.79 11.68 -14.04
N VAL A 184 1.87 11.21 -14.66
CA VAL A 184 2.37 11.71 -15.95
C VAL A 184 1.32 11.51 -17.05
N ALA A 185 0.68 10.34 -17.12
CA ALA A 185 -0.33 10.03 -18.12
C ALA A 185 -1.58 10.91 -17.93
N VAL A 186 -2.03 11.11 -16.68
CA VAL A 186 -3.16 12.01 -16.36
C VAL A 186 -2.80 13.46 -16.66
N GLY A 187 -1.60 13.92 -16.31
CA GLY A 187 -1.14 15.27 -16.61
C GLY A 187 -1.12 15.55 -18.12
N LYS A 188 -0.70 14.56 -18.94
CA LYS A 188 -0.77 14.65 -20.40
C LYS A 188 -2.23 14.75 -20.88
N LEU A 189 -3.08 13.82 -20.47
CA LEU A 189 -4.51 13.85 -20.83
C LEU A 189 -5.14 15.19 -20.45
N ALA A 190 -4.86 15.68 -19.24
CA ALA A 190 -5.41 16.91 -18.72
C ALA A 190 -5.08 18.12 -19.60
N ARG A 191 -3.83 18.22 -20.08
CA ARG A 191 -3.41 19.26 -21.04
C ARG A 191 -4.14 19.13 -22.37
N ASP A 192 -4.33 17.89 -22.87
CA ASP A 192 -4.96 17.64 -24.17
C ASP A 192 -6.47 17.97 -24.18
N VAL A 193 -7.18 17.78 -23.03
CA VAL A 193 -8.64 17.98 -22.95
C VAL A 193 -9.06 19.16 -22.06
N GLY A 194 -8.11 19.97 -21.59
CA GLY A 194 -8.39 21.20 -20.83
C GLY A 194 -8.83 20.95 -19.38
N ILE A 195 -8.37 19.89 -18.72
CA ILE A 195 -8.59 19.63 -17.29
C ILE A 195 -7.52 20.39 -16.49
N GLN A 196 -7.93 21.15 -15.48
CA GLN A 196 -7.03 21.85 -14.55
C GLN A 196 -7.21 21.35 -13.12
N ARG A 197 -8.44 21.05 -12.72
CA ARG A 197 -8.80 20.65 -11.36
C ARG A 197 -9.37 19.23 -11.34
N LEU A 198 -8.84 18.39 -10.48
CA LEU A 198 -9.26 17.00 -10.29
C LEU A 198 -9.75 16.73 -8.86
N LEU A 199 -10.88 16.03 -8.77
CA LEU A 199 -11.23 15.28 -7.56
C LEU A 199 -10.55 13.92 -7.63
N VAL A 200 -9.66 13.65 -6.70
CA VAL A 200 -8.82 12.43 -6.72
C VAL A 200 -9.34 11.44 -5.70
N VAL A 201 -9.70 10.24 -6.16
CA VAL A 201 -10.23 9.16 -5.33
C VAL A 201 -9.27 7.99 -5.33
N THR A 202 -8.77 7.66 -4.15
CA THR A 202 -7.88 6.53 -3.87
C THR A 202 -8.04 6.09 -2.42
N SER A 203 -7.33 5.05 -1.99
CA SER A 203 -7.32 4.64 -0.57
C SER A 203 -6.76 5.76 0.33
N PRO A 204 -7.21 5.87 1.59
CA PRO A 204 -6.78 6.92 2.51
C PRO A 204 -5.26 7.01 2.65
N SER A 205 -4.58 5.91 2.94
CA SER A 205 -3.13 5.85 3.12
C SER A 205 -2.34 6.29 1.87
N HIS A 206 -2.88 6.01 0.68
CA HIS A 206 -2.29 6.36 -0.61
C HIS A 206 -2.54 7.81 -1.05
N SER A 207 -3.50 8.49 -0.44
CA SER A 207 -4.03 9.78 -0.91
C SER A 207 -2.98 10.89 -0.97
N ARG A 208 -2.08 10.96 0.00
CA ARG A 208 -1.02 11.97 0.03
C ARG A 208 -0.01 11.80 -1.11
N ARG A 209 0.46 10.57 -1.35
CA ARG A 209 1.44 10.31 -2.42
C ARG A 209 0.84 10.52 -3.81
N ALA A 210 -0.38 10.07 -4.03
CA ALA A 210 -1.09 10.27 -5.27
C ALA A 210 -1.33 11.76 -5.56
N SER A 211 -1.80 12.53 -4.57
CA SER A 211 -2.01 13.97 -4.73
C SER A 211 -0.72 14.71 -5.08
N LEU A 212 0.37 14.46 -4.34
CA LEU A 212 1.65 15.12 -4.60
C LEU A 212 2.21 14.78 -6.00
N ALA A 213 2.01 13.55 -6.47
CA ALA A 213 2.44 13.15 -7.81
C ALA A 213 1.65 13.89 -8.91
N LEU A 214 0.33 14.04 -8.76
CA LEU A 214 -0.51 14.78 -9.71
C LEU A 214 -0.25 16.29 -9.68
N GLU A 215 -0.01 16.87 -8.49
CA GLU A 215 0.38 18.28 -8.34
C GLU A 215 1.73 18.58 -9.02
N ALA A 216 2.66 17.63 -9.01
CA ALA A 216 3.94 17.77 -9.70
C ALA A 216 3.77 17.87 -11.23
N GLU A 217 2.68 17.33 -11.79
CA GLU A 217 2.28 17.49 -13.20
C GLU A 217 1.51 18.80 -13.50
N GLY A 218 1.34 19.67 -12.50
CA GLY A 218 0.71 20.98 -12.64
C GLY A 218 -0.81 20.98 -12.47
N LEU A 219 -1.39 19.92 -11.90
CA LEU A 219 -2.83 19.80 -11.65
C LEU A 219 -3.20 20.37 -10.28
N GLU A 220 -4.37 20.99 -10.19
CA GLU A 220 -4.99 21.32 -8.92
C GLU A 220 -5.75 20.07 -8.41
N VAL A 221 -5.35 19.57 -7.24
CA VAL A 221 -5.86 18.32 -6.68
C VAL A 221 -6.72 18.59 -5.46
N ILE A 222 -7.94 18.04 -5.47
CA ILE A 222 -8.82 17.93 -4.30
C ILE A 222 -8.89 16.45 -3.94
N SER A 223 -8.27 16.09 -2.83
CA SER A 223 -8.19 14.70 -2.40
C SER A 223 -9.44 14.28 -1.64
N VAL A 224 -10.17 13.31 -2.17
CA VAL A 224 -11.39 12.74 -1.57
C VAL A 224 -11.22 11.22 -1.46
N PRO A 225 -10.49 10.72 -0.46
CA PRO A 225 -10.22 9.30 -0.33
C PRO A 225 -11.51 8.49 -0.17
N SER A 226 -11.52 7.29 -0.77
CA SER A 226 -12.58 6.30 -0.57
C SER A 226 -12.58 5.75 0.86
N VAL A 227 -13.57 4.92 1.16
CA VAL A 227 -13.55 4.11 2.40
C VAL A 227 -12.42 3.08 2.30
N GLU A 228 -11.69 2.88 3.39
CA GLU A 228 -10.72 1.78 3.49
C GLU A 228 -11.46 0.45 3.65
N MET A 229 -11.03 -0.58 2.94
CA MET A 229 -11.70 -1.88 2.92
C MET A 229 -10.89 -3.01 3.56
N ASP A 230 -9.57 -2.83 3.67
CA ASP A 230 -8.68 -3.88 4.15
C ASP A 230 -8.51 -3.88 5.67
N PHE A 231 -8.81 -2.75 6.33
CA PHE A 231 -8.78 -2.58 7.79
C PHE A 231 -9.62 -1.38 8.23
N ASP A 232 -9.99 -1.35 9.51
CA ASP A 232 -10.77 -0.24 10.09
C ASP A 232 -9.87 0.97 10.36
N TYR A 233 -9.69 1.80 9.32
CA TYR A 233 -8.82 2.97 9.38
C TYR A 233 -9.19 3.95 10.52
N GLU A 234 -10.48 4.17 10.72
CA GLU A 234 -10.97 5.18 11.66
C GLU A 234 -10.73 4.79 13.13
N ASN A 235 -10.61 3.48 13.38
CA ASN A 235 -10.42 2.92 14.72
C ASN A 235 -8.99 2.42 15.01
N LEU A 236 -8.01 2.69 14.14
CA LEU A 236 -6.62 2.26 14.37
C LEU A 236 -6.01 2.85 15.66
N GLY A 237 -6.46 4.02 16.08
CA GLY A 237 -6.06 4.67 17.34
C GLY A 237 -6.74 4.10 18.57
N THR A 238 -7.84 3.33 18.42
CA THR A 238 -8.57 2.71 19.50
C THR A 238 -8.18 1.25 19.67
N VAL A 239 -8.42 0.66 20.83
CA VAL A 239 -7.81 -0.61 21.27
C VAL A 239 -8.34 -1.86 20.57
N VAL A 240 -9.28 -1.77 19.64
CA VAL A 240 -10.18 -2.87 19.36
C VAL A 240 -9.61 -4.02 18.54
N ARG A 241 -8.65 -3.80 17.60
CA ARG A 241 -8.13 -4.90 16.75
C ARG A 241 -6.65 -4.75 16.44
N GLY A 242 -5.83 -5.60 17.04
CA GLY A 242 -4.40 -5.68 16.76
C GLY A 242 -4.08 -6.14 15.33
N ASP A 243 -4.93 -6.98 14.72
CA ASP A 243 -4.80 -7.45 13.35
C ASP A 243 -4.97 -6.31 12.33
N ASP A 244 -5.92 -5.40 12.51
CA ASP A 244 -6.08 -4.24 11.64
C ASP A 244 -4.86 -3.32 11.68
N ARG A 245 -4.28 -3.11 12.88
CA ARG A 245 -3.05 -2.32 13.02
C ARG A 245 -1.84 -2.96 12.34
N ILE A 246 -1.73 -4.28 12.39
CA ILE A 246 -0.64 -5.00 11.73
C ILE A 246 -0.77 -4.89 10.20
N ARG A 247 -1.97 -5.07 9.65
CA ARG A 247 -2.22 -4.89 8.20
C ARG A 247 -1.92 -3.47 7.76
N ALA A 248 -2.51 -2.49 8.45
CA ALA A 248 -2.29 -1.08 8.18
C ALA A 248 -0.80 -0.68 8.26
N PHE A 249 -0.04 -1.29 9.18
CA PHE A 249 1.38 -1.02 9.32
C PHE A 249 2.18 -1.36 8.07
N GLY A 250 1.92 -2.51 7.43
CA GLY A 250 2.55 -2.90 6.18
C GLY A 250 2.28 -1.88 5.07
N ASP A 251 1.01 -1.50 4.88
CA ASP A 251 0.62 -0.51 3.89
C ASP A 251 1.25 0.86 4.15
N PHE A 252 1.29 1.30 5.42
CA PHE A 252 1.86 2.59 5.78
C PHE A 252 3.37 2.65 5.57
N ILE A 253 4.10 1.58 5.87
CA ILE A 253 5.53 1.50 5.55
C ILE A 253 5.74 1.60 4.04
N HIS A 254 4.93 0.90 3.24
CA HIS A 254 4.99 1.00 1.79
C HIS A 254 4.78 2.44 1.31
N GLU A 255 3.78 3.15 1.83
CA GLU A 255 3.50 4.53 1.44
C GLU A 255 4.59 5.52 1.89
N TYR A 256 5.15 5.37 3.10
CA TYR A 256 6.29 6.18 3.54
C TYR A 256 7.55 5.92 2.71
N ALA A 257 7.82 4.65 2.38
CA ALA A 257 8.91 4.29 1.48
C ALA A 257 8.71 4.88 0.08
N GLY A 258 7.47 4.82 -0.44
CA GLY A 258 7.07 5.44 -1.70
C GLY A 258 7.26 6.95 -1.70
N LEU A 259 6.79 7.65 -0.67
CA LEU A 259 6.98 9.10 -0.51
C LEU A 259 8.46 9.48 -0.47
N TRP A 260 9.27 8.73 0.30
CA TRP A 260 10.71 8.95 0.36
C TRP A 260 11.36 8.73 -1.01
N TYR A 261 11.05 7.62 -1.69
CA TYR A 261 11.56 7.29 -3.00
C TYR A 261 11.20 8.35 -4.06
N TYR A 262 9.96 8.83 -4.05
CA TYR A 262 9.47 9.84 -4.98
C TYR A 262 10.18 11.19 -4.78
N ARG A 263 10.44 11.58 -3.51
CA ARG A 263 11.26 12.76 -3.20
C ARG A 263 12.70 12.59 -3.68
N TYR A 264 13.29 11.41 -3.43
CA TYR A 264 14.65 11.11 -3.88
C TYR A 264 14.78 11.20 -5.41
N LYS A 265 13.75 10.76 -6.15
CA LYS A 265 13.68 10.87 -7.61
C LYS A 265 13.35 12.28 -8.11
N GLY A 266 12.96 13.20 -7.24
CA GLY A 266 12.49 14.53 -7.63
C GLY A 266 11.12 14.53 -8.31
N TRP A 267 10.33 13.47 -8.18
CA TRP A 267 8.99 13.35 -8.74
C TRP A 267 7.93 14.09 -7.93
N ILE A 268 8.19 14.33 -6.64
CA ILE A 268 7.37 15.15 -5.73
C ILE A 268 8.29 16.06 -4.91
N ARG A 269 7.68 17.14 -4.38
CA ARG A 269 8.36 18.11 -3.50
C ARG A 269 8.14 17.83 -2.01
#